data_1fa5064f1155f37cbdbe6052824fee51
#
_entry.id   1fa5064f1155f37cbdbe6052824fee51
#
_cell.length_a   1.000
_cell.length_b   1.000
_cell.length_c   1.000
_cell.angle_alpha   90.00
_cell.angle_beta   90.00
_cell.angle_gamma   90.00
#
_symmetry.space_group_name_H-M   'P 1'
#
loop_
_entity.id
_entity.type
_entity.pdbx_description
1 polymer ?
#
loop_
_entity_poly.entity_id
_entity_poly.type
_entity_poly.pdbx_seq_one_letter_code
_entity_poly.pdbx_strand_id
1 'polypeptide(L)'
;MTIQAQILSLINAERQKVGTCALSARDDIAQASALRAKEASVLWSHTRPNGTQYFTANDSIYGENLSRGYKTASEIVRAWMRSDTHREVMLDSRYKGASIGAFSDGCLFVSLELTL
;
A
#
# COMPACT_ATOMS: atom_id res chain seq x y z
N MET A 1 -16.55 7.67 -2.53
CA MET A 1 -15.43 7.04 -1.82
C MET A 1 -14.17 7.14 -2.70
N THR A 2 -13.05 7.58 -2.13
CA THR A 2 -11.79 7.65 -2.86
C THR A 2 -11.27 6.25 -3.18
N ILE A 3 -10.37 6.14 -4.16
CA ILE A 3 -9.75 4.86 -4.46
C ILE A 3 -8.96 4.33 -3.25
N GLN A 4 -8.31 5.22 -2.49
CA GLN A 4 -7.57 4.85 -1.27
C GLN A 4 -8.52 4.22 -0.24
N ALA A 5 -9.67 4.81 0.00
CA ALA A 5 -10.66 4.27 0.94
C ALA A 5 -11.24 2.96 0.45
N GLN A 6 -11.48 2.82 -0.86
CA GLN A 6 -11.95 1.57 -1.46
C GLN A 6 -10.90 0.44 -1.27
N ILE A 7 -9.64 0.74 -1.52
CA ILE A 7 -8.55 -0.23 -1.35
C ILE A 7 -8.48 -0.70 0.11
N LEU A 8 -8.51 0.23 1.06
CA LEU A 8 -8.46 -0.14 2.48
C LEU A 8 -9.65 -1.01 2.88
N SER A 9 -10.84 -0.67 2.42
CA SER A 9 -12.05 -1.46 2.69
C SER A 9 -11.91 -2.89 2.16
N LEU A 10 -11.40 -3.05 0.94
CA LEU A 10 -11.20 -4.37 0.33
C LEU A 10 -10.11 -5.18 1.03
N ILE A 11 -9.02 -4.53 1.43
CA ILE A 11 -7.96 -5.19 2.22
C ILE A 11 -8.54 -5.69 3.54
N ASN A 12 -9.31 -4.86 4.24
CA ASN A 12 -9.90 -5.24 5.51
C ASN A 12 -10.92 -6.37 5.38
N ALA A 13 -11.64 -6.45 4.24
CA ALA A 13 -12.50 -7.59 3.96
C ALA A 13 -11.70 -8.90 3.84
N GLU A 14 -10.54 -8.86 3.16
CA GLU A 14 -9.66 -10.02 3.06
C GLU A 14 -9.04 -10.40 4.42
N ARG A 15 -8.65 -9.41 5.21
CA ARG A 15 -8.11 -9.65 6.56
C ARG A 15 -9.16 -10.29 7.47
N GLN A 16 -10.42 -9.85 7.39
CA GLN A 16 -11.51 -10.42 8.15
C GLN A 16 -11.72 -11.90 7.83
N LYS A 17 -11.61 -12.28 6.55
CA LYS A 17 -11.79 -13.66 6.11
C LYS A 17 -10.79 -14.62 6.77
N VAL A 18 -9.60 -14.14 7.11
CA VAL A 18 -8.56 -14.96 7.76
C VAL A 18 -8.46 -14.69 9.26
N GLY A 19 -9.41 -13.96 9.83
CA GLY A 19 -9.45 -13.72 11.29
C GLY A 19 -8.42 -12.72 11.80
N THR A 20 -7.91 -11.85 10.93
CA THR A 20 -6.92 -10.84 11.30
C THR A 20 -7.60 -9.47 11.47
N CYS A 21 -7.09 -8.67 12.42
CA CYS A 21 -7.66 -7.36 12.74
C CYS A 21 -7.67 -6.43 11.53
N ALA A 22 -8.66 -5.53 11.48
CA ALA A 22 -8.72 -4.49 10.46
C ALA A 22 -7.57 -3.50 10.65
N LEU A 23 -7.07 -2.97 9.52
CA LEU A 23 -6.12 -1.86 9.52
C LEU A 23 -6.86 -0.55 9.70
N SER A 24 -6.33 0.32 10.56
CA SER A 24 -6.84 1.69 10.72
C SER A 24 -6.14 2.62 9.75
N ALA A 25 -6.88 3.58 9.19
CA ALA A 25 -6.27 4.58 8.32
C ALA A 25 -5.31 5.48 9.12
N ARG A 26 -4.10 5.66 8.60
CA ARG A 26 -3.06 6.48 9.20
C ARG A 26 -2.86 7.75 8.36
N ASP A 27 -3.74 8.74 8.58
CA ASP A 27 -3.69 9.99 7.84
C ASP A 27 -2.43 10.81 8.12
N ASP A 28 -1.82 10.58 9.27
CA ASP A 28 -0.58 11.26 9.67
C ASP A 28 0.63 10.91 8.78
N ILE A 29 0.57 9.80 8.04
CA ILE A 29 1.64 9.44 7.08
C ILE A 29 1.16 9.52 5.62
N ALA A 30 0.07 10.23 5.35
CA ALA A 30 -0.48 10.34 3.99
C ALA A 30 0.51 10.96 3.01
N GLN A 31 1.33 11.93 3.45
CA GLN A 31 2.36 12.52 2.59
C GLN A 31 3.41 11.48 2.19
N ALA A 32 3.81 10.62 3.10
CA ALA A 32 4.80 9.58 2.83
C ALA A 32 4.26 8.56 1.83
N SER A 33 3.00 8.11 1.97
CA SER A 33 2.41 7.16 1.02
C SER A 33 2.24 7.78 -0.37
N ALA A 34 1.81 9.05 -0.45
CA ALA A 34 1.71 9.75 -1.72
C ALA A 34 3.08 9.89 -2.39
N LEU A 35 4.12 10.20 -1.60
CA LEU A 35 5.49 10.30 -2.10
C LEU A 35 5.97 8.94 -2.64
N ARG A 36 5.71 7.85 -1.93
CA ARG A 36 6.12 6.52 -2.38
C ARG A 36 5.43 6.11 -3.69
N ALA A 37 4.14 6.43 -3.87
CA ALA A 37 3.45 6.18 -5.13
C ALA A 37 4.13 6.93 -6.28
N LYS A 38 4.49 8.20 -6.06
CA LYS A 38 5.20 9.01 -7.07
C LYS A 38 6.61 8.47 -7.33
N GLU A 39 7.34 8.10 -6.30
CA GLU A 39 8.68 7.51 -6.44
C GLU A 39 8.64 6.21 -7.23
N ALA A 40 7.60 5.39 -7.05
CA ALA A 40 7.43 4.16 -7.80
C ALA A 40 7.28 4.41 -9.31
N SER A 41 6.75 5.56 -9.71
CA SER A 41 6.67 5.95 -11.12
C SER A 41 8.03 6.32 -11.70
N VAL A 42 8.96 6.74 -10.87
CA VAL A 42 10.34 7.09 -11.26
C VAL A 42 11.23 5.85 -11.24
N LEU A 43 11.12 5.06 -10.18
CA LEU A 43 11.88 3.81 -10.01
C LEU A 43 10.93 2.77 -9.41
N TRP A 44 10.60 1.75 -10.19
CA TRP A 44 9.72 0.66 -9.75
C TRP A 44 10.49 -0.27 -8.83
N SER A 45 10.53 0.08 -7.54
CA SER A 45 11.33 -0.64 -6.56
C SER A 45 10.90 -0.25 -5.15
N HIS A 46 11.17 -1.12 -4.19
CA HIS A 46 11.11 -0.77 -2.76
C HIS A 46 12.33 0.07 -2.33
N THR A 47 13.37 0.15 -3.16
CA THR A 47 14.45 1.11 -2.98
C THR A 47 14.00 2.43 -3.59
N ARG A 48 14.14 3.52 -2.82
CA ARG A 48 13.73 4.85 -3.25
C ARG A 48 14.72 5.41 -4.29
N PRO A 49 14.29 6.37 -5.13
CA PRO A 49 15.20 7.03 -6.07
C PRO A 49 16.45 7.65 -5.43
N ASN A 50 16.38 8.01 -4.14
CA ASN A 50 17.54 8.55 -3.40
C ASN A 50 18.50 7.47 -2.91
N GLY A 51 18.25 6.19 -3.22
CA GLY A 51 19.10 5.06 -2.84
C GLY A 51 18.79 4.46 -1.48
N THR A 52 17.86 5.02 -0.72
CA THR A 52 17.46 4.48 0.59
C THR A 52 16.26 3.54 0.45
N GLN A 53 15.96 2.79 1.50
CA GLN A 53 14.84 1.85 1.52
C GLN A 53 13.51 2.59 1.67
N TYR A 54 12.40 1.93 1.24
CA TYR A 54 11.06 2.51 1.28
C TYR A 54 10.68 3.05 2.67
N PHE A 55 11.07 2.34 3.74
CA PHE A 55 10.68 2.70 5.11
C PHE A 55 11.36 3.98 5.62
N THR A 56 12.34 4.53 4.88
CA THR A 56 12.92 5.82 5.23
C THR A 56 12.01 6.99 4.91
N ALA A 57 10.94 6.77 4.14
CA ALA A 57 9.97 7.83 3.84
C ALA A 57 9.23 8.29 5.09
N ASN A 58 9.06 7.41 6.08
CA ASN A 58 8.51 7.76 7.40
C ASN A 58 8.88 6.66 8.39
N ASP A 59 9.23 7.05 9.61
CA ASP A 59 9.69 6.12 10.66
C ASP A 59 8.62 5.11 11.09
N SER A 60 7.34 5.39 10.82
CA SER A 60 6.24 4.48 11.18
C SER A 60 6.01 3.37 10.15
N ILE A 61 6.69 3.39 9.01
CA ILE A 61 6.50 2.40 7.95
C ILE A 61 7.31 1.15 8.24
N TYR A 62 6.62 0.00 8.25
CA TYR A 62 7.22 -1.32 8.47
C TYR A 62 6.94 -2.32 7.35
N GLY A 63 6.05 -1.99 6.43
CA GLY A 63 5.75 -2.84 5.28
C GLY A 63 5.24 -2.03 4.12
N GLU A 64 5.38 -2.56 2.90
CA GLU A 64 4.94 -1.88 1.69
C GLU A 64 4.50 -2.88 0.64
N ASN A 65 3.38 -2.59 -0.02
CA ASN A 65 3.02 -3.15 -1.32
C ASN A 65 2.93 -2.04 -2.35
N LEU A 66 3.29 -2.34 -3.57
CA LEU A 66 3.20 -1.40 -4.70
C LEU A 66 2.35 -2.01 -5.81
N SER A 67 1.66 -1.15 -6.55
CA SER A 67 0.87 -1.53 -7.72
C SER A 67 1.09 -0.52 -8.85
N ARG A 68 1.09 -1.00 -10.09
CA ARG A 68 1.10 -0.15 -11.29
C ARG A 68 0.25 -0.76 -12.38
N GLY A 69 -0.41 0.11 -13.17
CA GLY A 69 -1.11 -0.30 -14.39
C GLY A 69 -2.54 -0.76 -14.20
N TYR A 70 -2.99 -1.01 -12.98
CA TYR A 70 -4.38 -1.32 -12.69
C TYR A 70 -5.17 -0.02 -12.49
N LYS A 71 -6.48 -0.06 -12.76
CA LYS A 71 -7.31 1.14 -12.76
C LYS A 71 -8.29 1.20 -11.60
N THR A 72 -8.64 0.06 -11.00
CA THR A 72 -9.65 0.00 -9.94
C THR A 72 -9.10 -0.59 -8.66
N ALA A 73 -9.70 -0.23 -7.53
CA ALA A 73 -9.34 -0.79 -6.24
C ALA A 73 -9.46 -2.32 -6.23
N SER A 74 -10.52 -2.85 -6.84
CA SER A 74 -10.76 -4.28 -6.92
C SER A 74 -9.64 -5.00 -7.66
N GLU A 75 -9.20 -4.45 -8.80
CA GLU A 75 -8.10 -5.04 -9.57
C GLU A 75 -6.78 -5.04 -8.78
N ILE A 76 -6.50 -3.95 -8.10
CA ILE A 76 -5.27 -3.79 -7.31
C ILE A 76 -5.22 -4.82 -6.17
N VAL A 77 -6.27 -4.88 -5.36
CA VAL A 77 -6.32 -5.80 -4.22
C VAL A 77 -6.30 -7.26 -4.69
N ARG A 78 -7.02 -7.56 -5.77
CA ARG A 78 -7.00 -8.91 -6.35
C ARG A 78 -5.60 -9.29 -6.83
N ALA A 79 -4.87 -8.38 -7.47
CA ALA A 79 -3.50 -8.63 -7.91
C ALA A 79 -2.58 -8.92 -6.72
N TRP A 80 -2.71 -8.13 -5.64
CA TRP A 80 -1.93 -8.38 -4.43
C TRP A 80 -2.28 -9.73 -3.79
N MET A 81 -3.56 -10.11 -3.78
CA MET A 81 -3.99 -11.41 -3.22
C MET A 81 -3.48 -12.61 -4.02
N ARG A 82 -3.21 -12.44 -5.30
CA ARG A 82 -2.68 -13.50 -6.17
C ARG A 82 -1.17 -13.70 -6.06
N SER A 83 -0.47 -12.75 -5.48
CA SER A 83 0.99 -12.79 -5.31
C SER A 83 1.31 -13.17 -3.87
N ASP A 84 2.00 -14.28 -3.67
CA ASP A 84 2.28 -14.80 -2.33
C ASP A 84 2.97 -13.75 -1.44
N THR A 85 3.96 -13.05 -1.98
CA THR A 85 4.71 -12.04 -1.21
C THR A 85 3.84 -10.84 -0.83
N HIS A 86 3.04 -10.33 -1.77
CA HIS A 86 2.14 -9.20 -1.49
C HIS A 86 1.00 -9.60 -0.55
N ARG A 87 0.46 -10.82 -0.72
CA ARG A 87 -0.61 -11.32 0.15
C ARG A 87 -0.11 -11.47 1.58
N GLU A 88 1.08 -12.02 1.79
CA GLU A 88 1.66 -12.17 3.12
C GLU A 88 1.81 -10.82 3.82
N VAL A 89 2.30 -9.81 3.11
CA VAL A 89 2.44 -8.46 3.67
C VAL A 89 1.08 -7.89 4.04
N MET A 90 0.09 -8.01 3.15
CA MET A 90 -1.23 -7.41 3.34
C MET A 90 -2.02 -8.08 4.47
N LEU A 91 -1.81 -9.37 4.72
CA LEU A 91 -2.53 -10.15 5.73
C LEU A 91 -1.75 -10.33 7.03
N ASP A 92 -0.56 -9.75 7.15
CA ASP A 92 0.29 -9.88 8.33
C ASP A 92 -0.40 -9.27 9.56
N SER A 93 -0.58 -10.08 10.60
CA SER A 93 -1.31 -9.69 11.81
C SER A 93 -0.58 -8.66 12.67
N ARG A 94 0.71 -8.44 12.43
CA ARG A 94 1.50 -7.44 13.18
C ARG A 94 1.11 -6.03 12.80
N TYR A 95 0.66 -5.80 11.56
CA TYR A 95 0.28 -4.48 11.11
C TYR A 95 -1.10 -4.09 11.67
N LYS A 96 -1.21 -2.84 12.11
CA LYS A 96 -2.43 -2.27 12.70
C LYS A 96 -2.94 -1.06 11.94
N GLY A 97 -2.09 -0.42 11.16
CA GLY A 97 -2.44 0.78 10.42
C GLY A 97 -1.95 0.75 8.99
N ALA A 98 -2.54 1.60 8.15
CA ALA A 98 -2.19 1.70 6.75
C ALA A 98 -2.43 3.10 6.21
N SER A 99 -1.59 3.49 5.28
CA SER A 99 -1.82 4.66 4.43
C SER A 99 -1.62 4.25 2.99
N ILE A 100 -2.53 4.67 2.13
CA ILE A 100 -2.50 4.33 0.71
C ILE A 100 -2.28 5.60 -0.09
N GLY A 101 -1.23 5.62 -0.90
CA GLY A 101 -0.91 6.70 -1.81
C GLY A 101 -1.24 6.33 -3.24
N ALA A 102 -1.57 7.34 -4.03
CA ALA A 102 -1.87 7.17 -5.45
C ALA A 102 -1.21 8.30 -6.25
N PHE A 103 -0.65 7.95 -7.40
CA PHE A 103 -0.06 8.89 -8.34
C PHE A 103 -0.34 8.42 -9.76
N SER A 104 -0.73 9.34 -10.64
CA SER A 104 -0.99 9.01 -12.04
C SER A 104 -0.22 9.93 -12.97
N ASP A 105 0.45 9.34 -13.96
CA ASP A 105 1.13 10.03 -15.06
C ASP A 105 0.62 9.48 -16.40
N GLY A 106 -0.63 9.02 -16.46
CA GLY A 106 -1.20 8.22 -17.53
C GLY A 106 -1.26 6.73 -17.16
N CYS A 107 -0.47 6.34 -16.19
CA CYS A 107 -0.50 5.03 -15.55
C CYS A 107 -0.70 5.25 -14.04
N LEU A 108 -1.60 4.51 -13.41
CA LEU A 108 -1.85 4.65 -11.97
C LEU A 108 -0.83 3.84 -11.17
N PHE A 109 -0.14 4.52 -10.27
CA PHE A 109 0.76 3.92 -9.28
C PHE A 109 0.11 4.04 -7.91
N VAL A 110 0.13 2.96 -7.14
CA VAL A 110 -0.45 2.91 -5.80
C VAL A 110 0.57 2.33 -4.83
N SER A 111 0.72 2.96 -3.67
CA SER A 111 1.50 2.44 -2.56
C SER A 111 0.58 2.10 -1.40
N LEU A 112 0.88 1.00 -0.73
CA LEU A 112 0.28 0.62 0.55
C LEU A 112 1.41 0.63 1.58
N GLU A 113 1.37 1.60 2.49
CA GLU A 113 2.35 1.71 3.58
C GLU A 113 1.70 1.21 4.86
N LEU A 114 2.35 0.24 5.50
CA LEU A 114 1.80 -0.47 6.66
C LEU A 114 2.58 -0.12 7.93
N THR A 115 1.84 0.03 9.03
CA THR A 115 2.41 0.41 10.32
C THR A 115 2.06 -0.62 11.39
N LEU A 116 2.85 -0.64 12.43
CA LEU A 116 2.58 -1.45 13.62
C LEU A 116 1.45 -0.86 14.46
#